data_9f9caa010827e3124a6f4cec22d193d3
#
_entry.id   9f9caa010827e3124a6f4cec22d193d3
#
_cell.length_a   1.000
_cell.length_b   1.000
_cell.length_c   1.000
_cell.angle_alpha   90.00
_cell.angle_beta   90.00
_cell.angle_gamma   90.00
#
_symmetry.space_group_name_H-M   'P 1'
#
loop_
_entity.id
_entity.type
_entity.pdbx_description
1 polymer ?
#
loop_
_entity_poly.entity_id
_entity_poly.type
_entity_poly.pdbx_seq_one_letter_code
_entity_poly.pdbx_strand_id
1 'polypeptide(L)'
;MNYYLEKLSPDCLSELRKKMVKSLIKGKQFNRNRLLGKYWRVILDGTGLFYFKEKHCDNCLCTEKQMADGKKIKLYYHKVLEAKIVLSDQVVISLGTEFIENEKENVTKQDCELNAAKRLLKKIKKAYPRLPICIQGDALYAAENFMNLCKETYHWEYIFTQKETRQKSLDESYEWIKKGEGTEKITGLCQEKGTGWYANHVEEVAGKTEVMNVFEYQYKTKDKHEKIQIIRFRWISSLEITKRNLEEMILTAR
;
A
#
# COMPACT_ATOMS: atom_id res chain seq x y z
N MET A 1 28.15 -20.15 4.47
CA MET A 1 27.36 -18.92 4.39
C MET A 1 26.61 -18.61 5.69
N ASN A 2 25.94 -19.58 6.33
CA ASN A 2 25.20 -19.39 7.58
C ASN A 2 26.04 -18.85 8.76
N TYR A 3 27.26 -19.35 8.94
CA TYR A 3 28.15 -18.94 10.04
C TYR A 3 28.41 -17.41 10.12
N TYR A 4 28.51 -16.74 8.97
CA TYR A 4 28.70 -15.27 8.95
C TYR A 4 27.38 -14.54 9.17
N LEU A 5 26.25 -15.08 8.69
CA LEU A 5 24.94 -14.45 8.85
C LEU A 5 24.48 -14.46 10.32
N GLU A 6 24.79 -15.53 11.06
CA GLU A 6 24.48 -15.64 12.49
C GLU A 6 25.22 -14.60 13.35
N LYS A 7 26.37 -14.11 12.86
CA LYS A 7 27.19 -13.08 13.55
C LYS A 7 26.80 -11.66 13.20
N LEU A 8 26.01 -11.45 12.16
CA LEU A 8 25.58 -10.11 11.75
C LEU A 8 24.42 -9.64 12.63
N SER A 9 24.63 -8.54 13.32
CA SER A 9 23.54 -7.88 14.04
C SER A 9 22.52 -7.30 13.05
N PRO A 10 21.20 -7.58 13.21
CA PRO A 10 20.14 -6.96 12.41
C PRO A 10 20.18 -5.42 12.44
N ASP A 11 20.63 -4.84 13.56
CA ASP A 11 20.77 -3.39 13.71
C ASP A 11 21.87 -2.84 12.81
N CYS A 12 22.99 -3.55 12.69
CA CYS A 12 24.08 -3.17 11.81
C CYS A 12 23.63 -3.13 10.34
N LEU A 13 22.88 -4.13 9.89
CA LEU A 13 22.29 -4.17 8.56
C LEU A 13 21.28 -3.04 8.34
N SER A 14 20.46 -2.74 9.35
CA SER A 14 19.50 -1.64 9.30
C SER A 14 20.18 -0.29 9.17
N GLU A 15 21.29 -0.05 9.91
CA GLU A 15 22.08 1.18 9.80
C GLU A 15 22.78 1.30 8.44
N LEU A 16 23.33 0.21 7.90
CA LEU A 16 23.92 0.19 6.57
C LEU A 16 22.89 0.57 5.51
N ARG A 17 21.71 -0.07 5.54
CA ARG A 17 20.58 0.26 4.65
C ARG A 17 20.21 1.75 4.73
N LYS A 18 20.07 2.30 5.93
CA LYS A 18 19.77 3.73 6.13
C LYS A 18 20.83 4.63 5.49
N LYS A 19 22.11 4.30 5.65
CA LYS A 19 23.22 5.06 5.04
C LYS A 19 23.14 4.99 3.50
N MET A 20 22.91 3.82 2.93
CA MET A 20 22.75 3.63 1.48
C MET A 20 21.60 4.46 0.93
N VAL A 21 20.40 4.35 1.51
CA VAL A 21 19.23 5.13 1.08
C VAL A 21 19.48 6.62 1.18
N LYS A 22 20.07 7.11 2.29
CA LYS A 22 20.41 8.53 2.44
C LYS A 22 21.41 9.00 1.38
N SER A 23 22.39 8.18 1.03
CA SER A 23 23.36 8.48 -0.04
C SER A 23 22.69 8.62 -1.40
N LEU A 24 21.80 7.68 -1.76
CA LEU A 24 21.05 7.71 -3.01
C LEU A 24 20.15 8.94 -3.13
N ILE A 25 19.46 9.30 -2.04
CA ILE A 25 18.59 10.49 -2.01
C ILE A 25 19.43 11.77 -2.14
N LYS A 26 20.57 11.86 -1.42
CA LYS A 26 21.49 13.00 -1.50
C LYS A 26 22.10 13.17 -2.90
N GLY A 27 22.36 12.08 -3.61
CA GLY A 27 22.89 12.07 -4.97
C GLY A 27 21.99 12.71 -6.02
N LYS A 28 20.71 12.94 -5.70
CA LYS A 28 19.69 13.60 -6.55
C LYS A 28 19.43 12.93 -7.91
N GLN A 29 20.06 11.81 -8.22
CA GLN A 29 19.94 11.10 -9.51
C GLN A 29 18.49 10.69 -9.84
N PHE A 30 17.71 10.40 -8.81
CA PHE A 30 16.31 9.92 -8.93
C PHE A 30 15.26 11.02 -8.71
N ASN A 31 15.66 12.28 -8.53
CA ASN A 31 14.73 13.35 -8.20
C ASN A 31 13.62 13.56 -9.25
N ARG A 32 13.90 13.29 -10.53
CA ARG A 32 12.93 13.38 -11.62
C ARG A 32 11.83 12.29 -11.56
N ASN A 33 12.06 11.21 -10.81
CA ASN A 33 11.12 10.09 -10.68
C ASN A 33 10.18 10.25 -9.48
N ARG A 34 10.23 11.40 -8.79
CA ARG A 34 9.33 11.67 -7.68
C ARG A 34 7.93 11.95 -8.19
N LEU A 35 6.94 11.38 -7.56
CA LEU A 35 5.53 11.63 -7.85
C LEU A 35 5.23 13.12 -7.71
N LEU A 36 4.62 13.70 -8.73
CA LEU A 36 4.33 15.14 -8.86
C LEU A 36 5.57 16.03 -8.62
N GLY A 37 6.76 15.53 -8.96
CA GLY A 37 8.03 16.22 -8.75
C GLY A 37 8.45 16.39 -7.28
N LYS A 38 7.65 15.91 -6.32
CA LYS A 38 7.81 16.19 -4.89
C LYS A 38 7.97 14.94 -4.03
N TYR A 39 7.10 13.95 -4.19
CA TYR A 39 6.97 12.86 -3.23
C TYR A 39 7.74 11.60 -3.65
N TRP A 40 8.41 10.98 -2.69
CA TRP A 40 8.96 9.65 -2.86
C TRP A 40 7.87 8.61 -2.67
N ARG A 41 7.73 7.72 -3.62
CA ARG A 41 6.77 6.63 -3.59
C ARG A 41 7.27 5.55 -2.64
N VAL A 42 6.46 5.17 -1.65
CA VAL A 42 6.78 4.10 -0.70
C VAL A 42 5.65 3.10 -0.69
N ILE A 43 5.93 1.90 -1.17
CA ILE A 43 4.96 0.80 -1.24
C ILE A 43 5.05 -0.02 0.05
N LEU A 44 3.90 -0.30 0.65
CA LEU A 44 3.74 -1.24 1.76
C LEU A 44 3.16 -2.55 1.22
N ASP A 45 3.82 -3.66 1.50
CA ASP A 45 3.34 -4.98 1.12
C ASP A 45 3.73 -6.03 2.15
N GLY A 46 2.76 -6.89 2.47
CA GLY A 46 2.93 -7.98 3.44
C GLY A 46 3.21 -9.31 2.75
N THR A 47 4.33 -9.94 3.08
CA THR A 47 4.75 -11.22 2.49
C THR A 47 4.76 -12.34 3.53
N GLY A 48 4.09 -13.45 3.23
CA GLY A 48 4.21 -14.70 3.99
C GLY A 48 5.56 -15.36 3.74
N LEU A 49 6.24 -15.75 4.80
CA LEU A 49 7.56 -16.38 4.70
C LEU A 49 7.46 -17.92 4.68
N PHE A 50 6.81 -18.49 5.69
CA PHE A 50 6.77 -19.94 5.88
C PHE A 50 5.40 -20.34 6.42
N TYR A 51 4.95 -21.55 6.05
CA TYR A 51 3.73 -22.18 6.57
C TYR A 51 4.05 -23.57 7.08
N PHE A 52 3.62 -23.88 8.29
CA PHE A 52 3.88 -25.13 8.99
C PHE A 52 2.59 -25.74 9.52
N LYS A 53 2.55 -27.09 9.64
CA LYS A 53 1.43 -27.80 10.26
C LYS A 53 1.52 -27.78 11.78
N GLU A 54 2.72 -27.62 12.33
CA GLU A 54 3.00 -27.58 13.75
C GLU A 54 3.57 -26.22 14.15
N LYS A 55 3.33 -25.83 15.39
CA LYS A 55 3.87 -24.59 15.95
C LYS A 55 5.39 -24.72 16.14
N HIS A 56 6.15 -23.81 15.55
CA HIS A 56 7.61 -23.80 15.62
C HIS A 56 8.18 -22.88 16.69
N CYS A 57 7.47 -21.81 17.02
CA CYS A 57 7.89 -20.84 18.02
C CYS A 57 6.69 -20.10 18.61
N ASP A 58 6.89 -19.37 19.68
CA ASP A 58 5.82 -18.64 20.39
C ASP A 58 5.26 -17.47 19.58
N ASN A 59 6.03 -16.92 18.65
CA ASN A 59 5.67 -15.78 17.83
C ASN A 59 4.88 -16.15 16.56
N CYS A 60 4.67 -17.47 16.30
CA CYS A 60 3.92 -17.90 15.13
C CYS A 60 2.49 -17.35 15.12
N LEU A 61 2.10 -16.82 13.96
CA LEU A 61 0.69 -16.58 13.64
C LEU A 61 0.01 -17.92 13.33
N CYS A 62 -1.31 -17.98 13.52
CA CYS A 62 -2.11 -19.17 13.25
C CYS A 62 -3.32 -18.84 12.38
N THR A 63 -3.62 -19.69 11.42
CA THR A 63 -4.84 -19.63 10.61
C THR A 63 -5.45 -21.01 10.46
N GLU A 64 -6.77 -21.08 10.30
CA GLU A 64 -7.49 -22.31 9.97
C GLU A 64 -7.75 -22.34 8.47
N LYS A 65 -7.40 -23.44 7.82
CA LYS A 65 -7.69 -23.70 6.41
C LYS A 65 -8.60 -24.90 6.29
N GLN A 66 -9.69 -24.74 5.55
CA GLN A 66 -10.57 -25.85 5.20
C GLN A 66 -9.97 -26.60 4.00
N MET A 67 -9.80 -27.90 4.14
CA MET A 67 -9.33 -28.78 3.08
C MET A 67 -10.49 -29.20 2.18
N ALA A 68 -10.18 -29.75 1.00
CA ALA A 68 -11.18 -30.23 0.04
C ALA A 68 -12.08 -31.34 0.59
N ASP A 69 -11.59 -32.11 1.58
CA ASP A 69 -12.34 -33.16 2.28
C ASP A 69 -13.22 -32.63 3.43
N GLY A 70 -13.33 -31.30 3.58
CA GLY A 70 -14.11 -30.64 4.62
C GLY A 70 -13.40 -30.52 5.98
N LYS A 71 -12.26 -31.14 6.16
CA LYS A 71 -11.49 -31.04 7.41
C LYS A 71 -10.83 -29.70 7.56
N LYS A 72 -10.83 -29.14 8.78
CA LYS A 72 -10.09 -27.94 9.14
C LYS A 72 -8.71 -28.31 9.66
N ILE A 73 -7.68 -27.72 9.09
CA ILE A 73 -6.32 -27.83 9.60
C ILE A 73 -5.84 -26.48 10.11
N LYS A 74 -5.09 -26.48 11.21
CA LYS A 74 -4.36 -25.31 11.69
C LYS A 74 -3.03 -25.21 10.95
N LEU A 75 -2.73 -24.02 10.45
CA LEU A 75 -1.44 -23.70 9.85
C LEU A 75 -0.81 -22.57 10.65
N TYR A 76 0.43 -22.77 11.03
CA TYR A 76 1.27 -21.76 11.68
C TYR A 76 2.17 -21.12 10.64
N TYR A 77 2.38 -19.80 10.74
CA TYR A 77 3.14 -19.09 9.73
C TYR A 77 3.82 -17.85 10.29
N HIS A 78 4.81 -17.38 9.57
CA HIS A 78 5.43 -16.06 9.77
C HIS A 78 5.13 -15.18 8.59
N LYS A 79 4.94 -13.90 8.86
CA LYS A 79 4.69 -12.88 7.85
C LYS A 79 5.53 -11.65 8.17
N VAL A 80 6.00 -10.98 7.14
CA VAL A 80 6.69 -9.69 7.25
C VAL A 80 5.97 -8.65 6.45
N LEU A 81 6.03 -7.42 6.93
CA LEU A 81 5.64 -6.24 6.19
C LEU A 81 6.92 -5.52 5.74
N GLU A 82 6.99 -5.15 4.50
CA GLU A 82 8.09 -4.40 3.95
C GLU A 82 7.62 -3.05 3.40
N ALA A 83 8.40 -2.01 3.68
CA ALA A 83 8.26 -0.71 3.05
C ALA A 83 9.38 -0.53 2.01
N LYS A 84 9.01 -0.35 0.75
CA LYS A 84 9.94 -0.20 -0.37
C LYS A 84 9.82 1.19 -0.98
N ILE A 85 10.95 1.93 -1.06
CA ILE A 85 11.00 3.18 -1.81
C ILE A 85 11.25 2.87 -3.28
N VAL A 86 10.41 3.43 -4.14
CA VAL A 86 10.54 3.34 -5.60
C VAL A 86 11.35 4.55 -6.08
N LEU A 87 12.57 4.31 -6.50
CA LEU A 87 13.48 5.33 -7.01
C LEU A 87 13.37 5.49 -8.52
N SER A 88 13.06 4.41 -9.24
CA SER A 88 12.74 4.38 -10.67
C SER A 88 12.01 3.07 -10.98
N ASP A 89 11.56 2.89 -12.22
CA ASP A 89 10.90 1.66 -12.67
C ASP A 89 11.78 0.40 -12.52
N GLN A 90 13.10 0.59 -12.45
CA GLN A 90 14.08 -0.50 -12.29
C GLN A 90 14.73 -0.57 -10.92
N VAL A 91 14.55 0.47 -10.07
CA VAL A 91 15.25 0.57 -8.79
C VAL A 91 14.28 0.76 -7.65
N VAL A 92 14.10 -0.31 -6.92
CA VAL A 92 13.25 -0.37 -5.72
C VAL A 92 14.09 -0.85 -4.54
N ILE A 93 14.08 -0.13 -3.43
CA ILE A 93 14.95 -0.42 -2.27
C ILE A 93 14.12 -0.47 -0.99
N SER A 94 14.43 -1.43 -0.12
CA SER A 94 13.81 -1.54 1.20
C SER A 94 14.16 -0.33 2.08
N LEU A 95 13.15 0.33 2.63
CA LEU A 95 13.29 1.31 3.70
C LEU A 95 13.27 0.66 5.09
N GLY A 96 12.55 -0.43 5.22
CA GLY A 96 12.38 -1.14 6.47
C GLY A 96 11.49 -2.36 6.34
N THR A 97 11.70 -3.27 7.27
CA THR A 97 10.93 -4.50 7.43
C THR A 97 10.40 -4.58 8.85
N GLU A 98 9.19 -5.06 9.02
CA GLU A 98 8.57 -5.30 10.31
C GLU A 98 7.96 -6.70 10.33
N PHE A 99 8.24 -7.48 11.38
CA PHE A 99 7.59 -8.78 11.56
C PHE A 99 6.15 -8.60 12.03
N ILE A 100 5.27 -9.41 11.44
CA ILE A 100 3.90 -9.58 11.90
C ILE A 100 3.89 -10.87 12.70
N GLU A 101 3.94 -10.73 14.01
CA GLU A 101 4.14 -11.86 14.92
C GLU A 101 3.46 -11.61 16.26
N ASN A 102 3.10 -12.68 16.95
CA ASN A 102 2.55 -12.59 18.28
C ASN A 102 3.68 -12.33 19.28
N GLU A 103 3.46 -11.40 20.21
CA GLU A 103 4.45 -11.07 21.25
C GLU A 103 4.57 -12.16 22.33
N LYS A 104 3.52 -12.96 22.51
CA LYS A 104 3.41 -14.00 23.55
C LYS A 104 2.67 -15.22 23.01
N GLU A 105 2.87 -16.35 23.65
CA GLU A 105 2.25 -17.63 23.28
C GLU A 105 0.71 -17.59 23.29
N ASN A 106 0.12 -16.97 24.30
CA ASN A 106 -1.33 -16.91 24.50
C ASN A 106 -1.82 -15.48 24.34
N VAL A 107 -2.05 -15.06 23.11
CA VAL A 107 -2.63 -13.74 22.78
C VAL A 107 -4.12 -13.89 22.51
N THR A 108 -4.92 -12.97 23.05
CA THR A 108 -6.37 -12.90 22.76
C THR A 108 -6.65 -12.48 21.32
N LYS A 109 -5.75 -11.71 20.72
CA LYS A 109 -5.84 -11.26 19.33
C LYS A 109 -4.44 -11.29 18.69
N GLN A 110 -4.34 -12.00 17.59
CA GLN A 110 -3.09 -12.05 16.82
C GLN A 110 -2.72 -10.67 16.26
N ASP A 111 -1.42 -10.45 16.10
CA ASP A 111 -0.91 -9.27 15.41
C ASP A 111 -1.37 -9.25 13.95
N CYS A 112 -1.43 -8.07 13.37
CA CYS A 112 -1.92 -7.86 12.01
C CYS A 112 -1.04 -6.87 11.24
N GLU A 113 -1.19 -6.91 9.94
CA GLU A 113 -0.44 -6.08 9.01
C GLU A 113 -0.59 -4.57 9.28
N LEU A 114 -1.78 -4.09 9.67
CA LEU A 114 -1.99 -2.68 10.03
C LEU A 114 -1.21 -2.26 11.28
N ASN A 115 -1.12 -3.14 12.29
CA ASN A 115 -0.32 -2.85 13.49
C ASN A 115 1.18 -2.82 13.14
N ALA A 116 1.65 -3.79 12.37
CA ALA A 116 3.02 -3.80 11.88
C ALA A 116 3.33 -2.56 11.03
N ALA A 117 2.39 -2.12 10.17
CA ALA A 117 2.53 -0.91 9.37
C ALA A 117 2.71 0.33 10.26
N LYS A 118 1.91 0.49 11.32
CA LYS A 118 2.07 1.61 12.26
C LYS A 118 3.46 1.62 12.92
N ARG A 119 3.96 0.44 13.34
CA ARG A 119 5.31 0.31 13.92
C ARG A 119 6.39 0.65 12.88
N LEU A 120 6.25 0.13 11.66
CA LEU A 120 7.19 0.36 10.56
C LEU A 120 7.26 1.83 10.16
N LEU A 121 6.10 2.50 9.96
CA LEU A 121 6.04 3.92 9.61
C LEU A 121 6.68 4.80 10.68
N LYS A 122 6.50 4.48 11.96
CA LYS A 122 7.18 5.18 13.07
C LYS A 122 8.71 5.07 12.96
N LYS A 123 9.23 3.87 12.65
CA LYS A 123 10.68 3.63 12.42
C LYS A 123 11.18 4.42 11.20
N ILE A 124 10.42 4.45 10.11
CA ILE A 124 10.77 5.19 8.89
C ILE A 124 10.77 6.70 9.16
N LYS A 125 9.76 7.22 9.84
CA LYS A 125 9.70 8.65 10.20
C LYS A 125 10.89 9.08 11.04
N LYS A 126 11.30 8.25 12.01
CA LYS A 126 12.52 8.49 12.82
C LYS A 126 13.79 8.48 11.97
N ALA A 127 13.88 7.55 11.01
CA ALA A 127 15.07 7.42 10.15
C ALA A 127 15.18 8.53 9.09
N TYR A 128 14.03 9.00 8.57
CA TYR A 128 13.92 9.96 7.47
C TYR A 128 12.90 11.08 7.80
N PRO A 129 13.14 11.92 8.82
CA PRO A 129 12.13 12.84 9.36
C PRO A 129 11.62 13.89 8.38
N ARG A 130 12.41 14.27 7.37
CA ARG A 130 12.10 15.32 6.40
C ARG A 130 11.78 14.79 5.00
N LEU A 131 11.73 13.47 4.82
CA LEU A 131 11.47 12.89 3.51
C LEU A 131 9.99 13.08 3.15
N PRO A 132 9.66 13.75 2.04
CA PRO A 132 8.30 13.84 1.56
C PRO A 132 7.91 12.50 0.93
N ILE A 133 7.03 11.77 1.57
CA ILE A 133 6.60 10.43 1.17
C ILE A 133 5.14 10.44 0.72
N CYS A 134 4.84 9.64 -0.30
CA CYS A 134 3.51 9.17 -0.63
C CYS A 134 3.47 7.65 -0.40
N ILE A 135 2.67 7.23 0.59
CA ILE A 135 2.48 5.81 0.93
C ILE A 135 1.51 5.19 -0.05
N GLN A 136 1.87 4.02 -0.57
CA GLN A 136 1.04 3.22 -1.45
C GLN A 136 0.80 1.84 -0.85
N GLY A 137 -0.38 1.29 -1.08
CA GLY A 137 -0.73 -0.03 -0.59
C GLY A 137 -2.11 -0.49 -1.05
N ASP A 138 -2.46 -1.69 -0.65
CA ASP A 138 -3.75 -2.27 -0.98
C ASP A 138 -4.90 -1.65 -0.13
N ALA A 139 -6.12 -2.14 -0.35
CA ALA A 139 -7.32 -1.67 0.36
C ALA A 139 -7.30 -1.95 1.88
N LEU A 140 -6.35 -2.71 2.40
CA LEU A 140 -6.18 -2.91 3.83
C LEU A 140 -5.79 -1.62 4.53
N TYR A 141 -4.96 -0.80 3.87
CA TYR A 141 -4.43 0.46 4.41
C TYR A 141 -5.41 1.63 4.27
N ALA A 142 -6.47 1.46 3.49
CA ALA A 142 -7.54 2.43 3.35
C ALA A 142 -8.47 2.44 4.58
N ALA A 143 -7.90 2.46 5.76
CA ALA A 143 -8.57 2.55 7.06
C ALA A 143 -8.34 3.95 7.63
N GLU A 144 -9.41 4.57 8.13
CA GLU A 144 -9.43 5.95 8.65
C GLU A 144 -8.24 6.26 9.55
N ASN A 145 -8.06 5.49 10.63
CA ASN A 145 -6.96 5.70 11.57
C ASN A 145 -5.57 5.53 10.95
N PHE A 146 -5.44 4.79 9.85
CA PHE A 146 -4.15 4.66 9.17
C PHE A 146 -3.93 5.83 8.20
N MET A 147 -4.96 6.27 7.51
CA MET A 147 -4.92 7.45 6.64
C MET A 147 -4.60 8.71 7.46
N ASN A 148 -5.26 8.90 8.61
CA ASN A 148 -4.98 9.98 9.56
C ASN A 148 -3.56 9.92 10.11
N LEU A 149 -3.07 8.74 10.45
CA LEU A 149 -1.67 8.58 10.86
C LEU A 149 -0.70 9.07 9.79
N CYS A 150 -0.94 8.73 8.52
CA CYS A 150 -0.11 9.19 7.42
C CYS A 150 -0.19 10.71 7.26
N LYS A 151 -1.40 11.26 7.18
CA LYS A 151 -1.63 12.68 6.83
C LYS A 151 -1.37 13.62 8.00
N GLU A 152 -2.01 13.39 9.13
CA GLU A 152 -2.00 14.31 10.27
C GLU A 152 -0.74 14.16 11.14
N THR A 153 -0.29 12.92 11.38
CA THR A 153 0.85 12.69 12.27
C THR A 153 2.20 12.78 11.56
N TYR A 154 2.28 12.18 10.36
CA TYR A 154 3.56 12.12 9.65
C TYR A 154 3.70 13.17 8.55
N HIS A 155 2.61 13.85 8.16
CA HIS A 155 2.55 14.79 7.05
C HIS A 155 3.04 14.15 5.74
N TRP A 156 2.58 12.91 5.51
CA TRP A 156 2.80 12.14 4.31
C TRP A 156 1.50 12.01 3.52
N GLU A 157 1.62 11.93 2.22
CA GLU A 157 0.49 11.65 1.35
C GLU A 157 0.29 10.14 1.20
N TYR A 158 -0.88 9.75 0.68
CA TYR A 158 -1.18 8.36 0.40
C TYR A 158 -1.97 8.16 -0.89
N ILE A 159 -1.84 6.96 -1.47
CA ILE A 159 -2.68 6.41 -2.53
C ILE A 159 -2.95 4.94 -2.16
N PHE A 160 -4.19 4.60 -1.88
CA PHE A 160 -4.59 3.25 -1.53
C PHE A 160 -5.63 2.71 -2.50
N THR A 161 -5.56 1.42 -2.82
CA THR A 161 -6.59 0.76 -3.62
C THR A 161 -7.92 0.81 -2.88
N GLN A 162 -8.98 1.18 -3.58
CA GLN A 162 -10.34 1.09 -3.07
C GLN A 162 -10.94 -0.27 -3.41
N LYS A 163 -11.62 -0.90 -2.44
CA LYS A 163 -12.44 -2.11 -2.64
C LYS A 163 -13.84 -1.87 -2.09
N GLU A 164 -14.86 -2.12 -2.91
CA GLU A 164 -16.28 -1.97 -2.56
C GLU A 164 -16.65 -2.67 -1.24
N THR A 165 -16.10 -3.86 -1.01
CA THR A 165 -16.37 -4.65 0.20
C THR A 165 -15.93 -4.00 1.50
N ARG A 166 -15.01 -3.03 1.46
CA ARG A 166 -14.45 -2.38 2.66
C ARG A 166 -14.94 -0.95 2.87
N GLN A 167 -15.29 -0.27 1.79
CA GLN A 167 -15.63 1.17 1.80
C GLN A 167 -16.92 1.39 1.00
N LYS A 168 -17.99 0.68 1.37
CA LYS A 168 -19.28 0.75 0.67
C LYS A 168 -19.83 2.16 0.58
N SER A 169 -19.80 2.90 1.68
CA SER A 169 -20.32 4.26 1.75
C SER A 169 -19.58 5.21 0.78
N LEU A 170 -18.26 5.15 0.75
CA LEU A 170 -17.45 5.94 -0.19
C LEU A 170 -17.69 5.50 -1.64
N ASP A 171 -17.85 4.20 -1.88
CA ASP A 171 -18.14 3.66 -3.20
C ASP A 171 -19.51 4.14 -3.73
N GLU A 172 -20.53 4.10 -2.89
CA GLU A 172 -21.87 4.59 -3.18
C GLU A 172 -21.86 6.10 -3.46
N SER A 173 -21.17 6.89 -2.63
CA SER A 173 -21.01 8.34 -2.83
C SER A 173 -20.33 8.65 -4.16
N TYR A 174 -19.23 7.96 -4.46
CA TYR A 174 -18.50 8.18 -5.71
C TYR A 174 -19.32 7.78 -6.94
N GLU A 175 -20.04 6.64 -6.91
CA GLU A 175 -20.90 6.22 -8.00
C GLU A 175 -22.08 7.20 -8.21
N TRP A 176 -22.63 7.75 -7.13
CA TRP A 176 -23.66 8.77 -7.21
C TRP A 176 -23.15 10.06 -7.87
N ILE A 177 -21.97 10.55 -7.45
CA ILE A 177 -21.30 11.70 -8.06
C ILE A 177 -21.03 11.45 -9.55
N LYS A 178 -20.56 10.25 -9.89
CA LYS A 178 -20.25 9.87 -11.27
C LYS A 178 -21.49 9.82 -12.15
N LYS A 179 -22.63 9.31 -11.65
CA LYS A 179 -23.92 9.31 -12.37
C LYS A 179 -24.48 10.71 -12.59
N GLY A 180 -24.25 11.61 -11.63
CA GLY A 180 -24.65 13.01 -11.70
C GLY A 180 -23.70 13.91 -12.49
N GLU A 181 -22.76 13.31 -13.26
CA GLU A 181 -21.72 14.03 -14.02
C GLU A 181 -20.79 14.91 -13.16
N GLY A 182 -20.75 14.69 -11.85
CA GLY A 182 -19.86 15.39 -10.92
C GLY A 182 -18.40 14.94 -10.95
N THR A 183 -18.06 14.00 -11.86
CA THR A 183 -16.66 13.57 -12.07
C THR A 183 -16.08 14.16 -13.34
N GLU A 184 -14.82 14.55 -13.27
CA GLU A 184 -14.03 14.86 -14.46
C GLU A 184 -13.63 13.57 -15.18
N LYS A 185 -13.77 13.55 -16.51
CA LYS A 185 -13.49 12.41 -17.38
C LYS A 185 -12.41 12.73 -18.40
N ILE A 186 -11.42 11.86 -18.55
CA ILE A 186 -10.36 11.98 -19.55
C ILE A 186 -10.21 10.64 -20.28
N THR A 187 -10.17 10.66 -21.59
CA THR A 187 -10.02 9.49 -22.46
C THR A 187 -8.62 9.43 -23.06
N GLY A 188 -8.20 8.26 -23.50
CA GLY A 188 -6.92 8.07 -24.19
C GLY A 188 -5.71 8.01 -23.26
N LEU A 189 -5.92 7.74 -21.95
CA LEU A 189 -4.87 7.67 -20.94
C LEU A 189 -4.10 6.35 -21.01
N CYS A 190 -2.83 6.41 -20.65
CA CYS A 190 -1.90 5.30 -20.59
C CYS A 190 -1.73 4.56 -21.94
N GLN A 191 -0.92 3.52 -21.95
CA GLN A 191 -0.66 2.73 -23.19
C GLN A 191 -1.93 2.07 -23.74
N GLU A 192 -2.83 1.64 -22.85
CA GLU A 192 -4.09 0.99 -23.20
C GLU A 192 -5.17 1.96 -23.73
N LYS A 193 -4.86 3.26 -23.81
CA LYS A 193 -5.79 4.32 -24.21
C LYS A 193 -7.13 4.24 -23.47
N GLY A 194 -7.06 3.93 -22.18
CA GLY A 194 -8.22 3.80 -21.31
C GLY A 194 -8.88 5.13 -20.98
N THR A 195 -9.86 5.08 -20.11
CA THR A 195 -10.57 6.26 -19.61
C THR A 195 -10.35 6.39 -18.12
N GLY A 196 -9.99 7.57 -17.67
CA GLY A 196 -9.88 7.94 -16.28
C GLY A 196 -11.03 8.86 -15.85
N TRP A 197 -11.46 8.71 -14.61
CA TRP A 197 -12.40 9.61 -13.94
C TRP A 197 -11.82 10.00 -12.59
N TYR A 198 -12.15 11.18 -12.11
CA TYR A 198 -11.81 11.59 -10.76
C TYR A 198 -12.82 12.55 -10.16
N ALA A 199 -12.92 12.52 -8.85
CA ALA A 199 -13.62 13.52 -8.05
C ALA A 199 -12.75 13.86 -6.84
N ASN A 200 -12.60 15.15 -6.57
CA ASN A 200 -11.96 15.61 -5.34
C ASN A 200 -13.04 15.91 -4.29
N HIS A 201 -12.62 15.86 -3.03
CA HIS A 201 -13.48 16.17 -1.89
C HIS A 201 -14.75 15.32 -1.80
N VAL A 202 -14.62 14.02 -2.05
CA VAL A 202 -15.71 13.05 -1.88
C VAL A 202 -15.91 12.79 -0.39
N GLU A 203 -17.10 13.10 0.09
CA GLU A 203 -17.50 12.85 1.48
C GLU A 203 -18.12 11.47 1.62
N GLU A 204 -17.84 10.77 2.72
CA GLU A 204 -18.62 9.58 3.09
C GLU A 204 -20.01 10.00 3.57
N VAL A 205 -21.06 9.35 3.04
CA VAL A 205 -22.49 9.63 3.38
C VAL A 205 -22.79 9.44 4.88
N ALA A 206 -21.98 8.75 5.62
CA ALA A 206 -22.23 8.33 7.00
C ALA A 206 -21.71 9.29 8.10
N GLY A 207 -21.63 10.60 7.82
CA GLY A 207 -21.36 11.59 8.88
C GLY A 207 -19.91 11.62 9.40
N LYS A 208 -18.97 11.03 8.68
CA LYS A 208 -17.54 11.17 8.92
C LYS A 208 -17.02 12.38 8.16
N THR A 209 -16.21 13.17 8.84
CA THR A 209 -15.66 14.44 8.34
C THR A 209 -14.48 14.28 7.37
N GLU A 210 -14.14 13.07 6.96
CA GLU A 210 -13.00 12.84 6.08
C GLU A 210 -13.36 13.03 4.63
N VAL A 211 -12.70 13.98 4.02
CA VAL A 211 -12.82 14.33 2.61
C VAL A 211 -11.68 13.63 1.86
N MET A 212 -12.03 12.76 0.93
CA MET A 212 -11.06 11.98 0.15
C MET A 212 -11.13 12.33 -1.32
N ASN A 213 -10.01 12.22 -2.01
CA ASN A 213 -9.97 12.31 -3.46
C ASN A 213 -10.02 10.89 -4.04
N VAL A 214 -10.89 10.65 -4.99
CA VAL A 214 -11.11 9.36 -5.62
C VAL A 214 -10.81 9.44 -7.11
N PHE A 215 -10.08 8.47 -7.63
CA PHE A 215 -9.87 8.33 -9.06
C PHE A 215 -9.99 6.89 -9.52
N GLU A 216 -10.43 6.75 -10.76
CA GLU A 216 -10.73 5.47 -11.38
C GLU A 216 -10.12 5.41 -12.76
N TYR A 217 -9.69 4.23 -13.16
CA TYR A 217 -9.21 3.96 -14.51
C TYR A 217 -9.81 2.68 -15.03
N GLN A 218 -10.27 2.72 -16.29
CA GLN A 218 -10.81 1.57 -16.99
C GLN A 218 -10.22 1.47 -18.38
N TYR A 219 -9.93 0.24 -18.79
CA TYR A 219 -9.58 -0.06 -20.16
C TYR A 219 -10.17 -1.40 -20.62
N LYS A 220 -10.27 -1.56 -21.94
CA LYS A 220 -10.74 -2.81 -22.55
C LYS A 220 -9.55 -3.68 -22.92
N THR A 221 -9.63 -4.97 -22.62
CA THR A 221 -8.66 -5.97 -23.05
C THR A 221 -9.38 -7.22 -23.52
N LYS A 222 -8.68 -8.14 -24.18
CA LYS A 222 -9.20 -9.45 -24.55
C LYS A 222 -8.70 -10.50 -23.57
N ASP A 223 -9.56 -11.41 -23.18
CA ASP A 223 -9.19 -12.59 -22.39
C ASP A 223 -8.54 -13.66 -23.25
N LYS A 224 -8.20 -14.81 -22.65
CA LYS A 224 -7.61 -15.97 -23.36
C LYS A 224 -8.52 -16.57 -24.43
N HIS A 225 -9.81 -16.23 -24.43
CA HIS A 225 -10.84 -16.67 -25.39
C HIS A 225 -11.26 -15.54 -26.33
N GLU A 226 -10.46 -14.50 -26.47
CA GLU A 226 -10.71 -13.29 -27.28
C GLU A 226 -11.96 -12.49 -26.90
N LYS A 227 -12.60 -12.78 -25.75
CA LYS A 227 -13.74 -12.02 -25.27
C LYS A 227 -13.25 -10.69 -24.68
N ILE A 228 -13.96 -9.63 -25.05
CA ILE A 228 -13.68 -8.29 -24.49
C ILE A 228 -14.06 -8.28 -23.03
N GLN A 229 -13.11 -7.94 -22.17
CA GLN A 229 -13.33 -7.66 -20.75
C GLN A 229 -12.91 -6.22 -20.42
N ILE A 230 -13.59 -5.64 -19.45
CA ILE A 230 -13.27 -4.32 -18.91
C ILE A 230 -12.48 -4.54 -17.62
N ILE A 231 -11.27 -4.01 -17.58
CA ILE A 231 -10.47 -3.95 -16.37
C ILE A 231 -10.71 -2.59 -15.73
N ARG A 232 -11.01 -2.60 -14.44
CA ARG A 232 -11.32 -1.42 -13.65
C ARG A 232 -10.44 -1.38 -12.40
N PHE A 233 -9.86 -0.21 -12.15
CA PHE A 233 -9.12 0.11 -10.94
C PHE A 233 -9.69 1.37 -10.33
N ARG A 234 -9.74 1.42 -9.01
CA ARG A 234 -10.14 2.61 -8.27
C ARG A 234 -9.23 2.80 -7.05
N TRP A 235 -8.91 4.05 -6.78
CA TRP A 235 -8.02 4.41 -5.68
C TRP A 235 -8.57 5.63 -4.95
N ILE A 236 -8.16 5.74 -3.69
CA ILE A 236 -8.33 6.91 -2.85
C ILE A 236 -6.99 7.56 -2.60
N SER A 237 -6.98 8.86 -2.49
CA SER A 237 -5.76 9.64 -2.31
C SER A 237 -5.99 10.86 -1.43
N SER A 238 -4.96 11.26 -0.69
CA SER A 238 -4.88 12.56 -0.03
C SER A 238 -4.38 13.67 -0.95
N LEU A 239 -3.85 13.31 -2.12
CA LEU A 239 -3.38 14.27 -3.13
C LEU A 239 -4.55 14.75 -3.97
N GLU A 240 -4.61 16.05 -4.23
CA GLU A 240 -5.56 16.64 -5.15
C GLU A 240 -5.29 16.14 -6.59
N ILE A 241 -6.36 15.76 -7.29
CA ILE A 241 -6.31 15.19 -8.61
C ILE A 241 -6.76 16.25 -9.62
N THR A 242 -6.02 16.36 -10.70
CA THR A 242 -6.27 17.31 -11.78
C THR A 242 -6.16 16.61 -13.13
N LYS A 243 -6.68 17.23 -14.18
CA LYS A 243 -6.50 16.75 -15.57
C LYS A 243 -5.02 16.54 -15.95
N ARG A 244 -4.11 17.34 -15.36
CA ARG A 244 -2.68 17.29 -15.68
C ARG A 244 -1.95 16.16 -14.99
N ASN A 245 -2.38 15.76 -13.78
CA ASN A 245 -1.67 14.76 -12.99
C ASN A 245 -2.35 13.38 -12.96
N LEU A 246 -3.58 13.25 -13.48
CA LEU A 246 -4.34 12.00 -13.41
C LEU A 246 -3.59 10.82 -14.01
N GLU A 247 -2.96 10.98 -15.17
CA GLU A 247 -2.22 9.89 -15.83
C GLU A 247 -1.02 9.45 -14.99
N GLU A 248 -0.25 10.39 -14.45
CA GLU A 248 0.86 10.10 -13.53
C GLU A 248 0.37 9.37 -12.27
N MET A 249 -0.76 9.79 -11.70
CA MET A 249 -1.38 9.14 -10.55
C MET A 249 -1.82 7.70 -10.87
N ILE A 250 -2.43 7.47 -12.03
CA ILE A 250 -2.84 6.12 -12.49
C ILE A 250 -1.62 5.22 -12.68
N LEU A 251 -0.60 5.68 -13.41
CA LEU A 251 0.64 4.91 -13.66
C LEU A 251 1.39 4.61 -12.35
N THR A 252 1.26 5.48 -11.38
CA THR A 252 1.89 5.33 -10.07
C THR A 252 1.16 4.31 -9.19
N ALA A 253 -0.17 4.24 -9.28
CA ALA A 253 -1.01 3.43 -8.40
C ALA A 253 -1.24 1.99 -8.90
N ARG A 254 -0.98 1.73 -10.18
CA ARG A 254 -1.02 0.39 -10.82
C ARG A 254 0.22 -0.42 -10.48
#